data_4342598ff2d86fb57ecb9fda7ed23ebd
#
_entry.id   4342598ff2d86fb57ecb9fda7ed23ebd
#
_cell.length_a   1.000
_cell.length_b   1.000
_cell.length_c   1.000
_cell.angle_alpha   90.00
_cell.angle_beta   90.00
_cell.angle_gamma   90.00
#
_symmetry.space_group_name_H-M   'P 1'
#
loop_
_entity.id
_entity.type
_entity.pdbx_description
1 polymer ?
#
loop_
_entity_poly.entity_id
_entity_poly.type
_entity_poly.pdbx_seq_one_letter_code
_entity_poly.pdbx_strand_id
1 'polypeptide(L)'
;MPPSTLSQDHFSSIKKGYQNTIIDRYLSSERITPDDAGLITEFLAERRAAGGISIGRVDKLTFTLVAWRRFLPPFSTLTIGTVYTGIEAIKHAESHQGRPYKQNTLFDHVSILKQFLLWMIENQYSNLPEKKVKAIKTPRKDTLTKTASQLLMPEEIQALINASRSSRDRAMIMTLYEGGFRPGEICQLTWGDMKSDPKGIAVNVNFKTGITRYIRLVMAKKYLSEWRGDYPLPITQGSLVFLNEQRRQLTWFAMAMQIRRIARRAGITKHLTPHLFRHSRITHLLREGASESVVKLMMWGSLNTDMLMTYAHLTGGDVDAEITRLYGLDTGKNEKPARLEPRICPSCNLINPPGEDYCRGCMEALSPKAVADEESIRRFVIKNSKSFRQFLDEIEGKE
;
A
#
# COMPACT_ATOMS: atom_id res chain seq x y z
N MET A 1 -10.82 11.58 29.17
CA MET A 1 -11.15 12.36 27.97
C MET A 1 -10.90 11.47 26.77
N PRO A 2 -11.86 11.25 25.85
CA PRO A 2 -11.58 10.50 24.62
C PRO A 2 -10.55 11.28 23.81
N PRO A 3 -9.63 10.60 23.09
CA PRO A 3 -8.64 11.27 22.26
C PRO A 3 -9.39 12.08 21.19
N SER A 4 -9.00 13.35 21.06
CA SER A 4 -9.48 14.24 20.02
C SER A 4 -9.36 13.53 18.68
N THR A 5 -10.47 13.34 18.01
CA THR A 5 -10.56 12.92 16.62
C THR A 5 -9.78 13.93 15.78
N LEU A 6 -8.48 13.65 15.52
CA LEU A 6 -7.73 14.31 14.48
C LEU A 6 -8.55 14.08 13.20
N SER A 7 -9.08 15.15 12.65
CA SER A 7 -10.00 15.10 11.53
C SER A 7 -9.33 14.33 10.38
N GLN A 8 -10.04 13.36 9.81
CA GLN A 8 -9.62 12.55 8.66
C GLN A 8 -9.27 13.41 7.43
N ASP A 9 -9.49 14.71 7.50
CA ASP A 9 -9.32 15.70 6.46
C ASP A 9 -7.84 16.04 6.13
N HIS A 10 -6.89 15.74 7.03
CA HIS A 10 -5.47 16.04 6.78
C HIS A 10 -4.73 14.97 5.96
N PHE A 11 -5.35 13.81 5.77
CA PHE A 11 -4.68 12.67 5.16
C PHE A 11 -4.68 12.67 3.63
N SER A 12 -5.70 13.23 3.03
CA SER A 12 -5.76 13.39 1.60
C SER A 12 -5.22 14.78 1.23
N SER A 13 -4.44 14.86 0.16
CA SER A 13 -4.21 16.13 -0.55
C SER A 13 -5.52 16.79 -1.03
N ILE A 14 -6.65 16.21 -0.69
CA ILE A 14 -8.01 16.57 -1.01
C ILE A 14 -8.46 17.60 0.01
N LYS A 15 -8.42 18.87 -0.38
CA LYS A 15 -8.90 19.98 0.43
C LYS A 15 -10.43 19.88 0.60
N LYS A 16 -10.92 20.11 1.81
CA LYS A 16 -12.35 20.27 2.07
C LYS A 16 -12.87 21.38 1.13
N GLY A 17 -13.93 21.08 0.36
CA GLY A 17 -14.43 22.01 -0.65
C GLY A 17 -13.77 21.93 -2.04
N TYR A 18 -12.85 21.00 -2.27
CA TYR A 18 -12.20 20.85 -3.57
C TYR A 18 -13.18 20.55 -4.72
N GLN A 19 -14.28 19.84 -4.42
CA GLN A 19 -15.36 19.63 -5.40
C GLN A 19 -15.92 20.94 -5.94
N ASN A 20 -16.07 22.00 -5.12
CA ASN A 20 -16.54 23.31 -5.57
C ASN A 20 -15.52 23.92 -6.54
N THR A 21 -14.22 23.85 -6.22
CA THR A 21 -13.14 24.32 -7.11
C THR A 21 -13.16 23.58 -8.46
N ILE A 22 -13.53 22.29 -8.49
CA ILE A 22 -13.69 21.53 -9.74
C ILE A 22 -14.87 22.07 -10.52
N ILE A 23 -16.04 22.19 -9.90
CA ILE A 23 -17.26 22.68 -10.51
C ILE A 23 -17.03 24.09 -11.08
N ASP A 24 -16.49 25.01 -10.27
CA ASP A 24 -16.19 26.39 -10.67
C ASP A 24 -15.26 26.47 -11.89
N ARG A 25 -14.22 25.62 -11.91
CA ARG A 25 -13.31 25.52 -13.07
C ARG A 25 -14.01 25.07 -14.33
N TYR A 26 -14.92 24.08 -14.24
CA TYR A 26 -15.63 23.56 -15.41
C TYR A 26 -16.72 24.54 -15.87
N LEU A 27 -17.36 25.26 -14.95
CA LEU A 27 -18.27 26.37 -15.27
C LEU A 27 -17.53 27.50 -15.99
N SER A 28 -16.40 27.98 -15.44
CA SER A 28 -15.61 29.08 -16.02
C SER A 28 -15.04 28.73 -17.40
N SER A 29 -14.86 27.44 -17.70
CA SER A 29 -14.43 26.94 -19.01
C SER A 29 -15.58 26.54 -19.93
N GLU A 30 -16.82 26.85 -19.56
CA GLU A 30 -18.05 26.54 -20.31
C GLU A 30 -18.22 25.06 -20.67
N ARG A 31 -17.58 24.19 -19.91
CA ARG A 31 -17.66 22.72 -20.13
C ARG A 31 -18.88 22.09 -19.49
N ILE A 32 -19.46 22.74 -18.52
CA ILE A 32 -20.74 22.38 -17.89
C ILE A 32 -21.62 23.62 -17.83
N THR A 33 -22.94 23.43 -17.82
CA THR A 33 -23.89 24.53 -17.64
C THR A 33 -24.12 24.82 -16.14
N PRO A 34 -24.68 25.99 -15.78
CA PRO A 34 -25.11 26.24 -14.40
C PRO A 34 -26.10 25.20 -13.89
N ASP A 35 -27.00 24.72 -14.71
CA ASP A 35 -27.98 23.65 -14.37
C ASP A 35 -27.24 22.34 -14.05
N ASP A 36 -26.25 21.95 -14.87
CA ASP A 36 -25.42 20.76 -14.60
C ASP A 36 -24.73 20.88 -13.25
N ALA A 37 -24.18 22.06 -12.95
CA ALA A 37 -23.50 22.30 -11.68
C ALA A 37 -24.46 22.21 -10.48
N GLY A 38 -25.67 22.73 -10.62
CA GLY A 38 -26.77 22.63 -9.66
C GLY A 38 -27.10 21.16 -9.36
N LEU A 39 -27.41 20.39 -10.41
CA LEU A 39 -27.74 18.96 -10.32
C LEU A 39 -26.62 18.12 -9.68
N ILE A 40 -25.38 18.36 -10.08
CA ILE A 40 -24.22 17.66 -9.48
C ILE A 40 -24.11 18.00 -7.99
N THR A 41 -24.23 19.28 -7.62
CA THR A 41 -24.10 19.73 -6.24
C THR A 41 -25.19 19.11 -5.35
N GLU A 42 -26.42 19.09 -5.81
CA GLU A 42 -27.55 18.51 -5.09
C GLU A 42 -27.40 16.99 -4.93
N PHE A 43 -27.07 16.28 -6.01
CA PHE A 43 -26.74 14.86 -5.94
C PHE A 43 -25.68 14.56 -4.90
N LEU A 44 -24.59 15.35 -4.87
CA LEU A 44 -23.51 15.16 -3.89
C LEU A 44 -23.97 15.45 -2.46
N ALA A 45 -24.84 16.47 -2.27
CA ALA A 45 -25.37 16.80 -0.96
C ALA A 45 -26.22 15.64 -0.40
N GLU A 46 -27.14 15.11 -1.21
CA GLU A 46 -27.94 13.96 -0.83
C GLU A 46 -27.11 12.71 -0.55
N ARG A 47 -26.13 12.39 -1.41
CA ARG A 47 -25.22 11.24 -1.18
C ARG A 47 -24.39 11.39 0.09
N ARG A 48 -24.05 12.61 0.50
CA ARG A 48 -23.38 12.86 1.79
C ARG A 48 -24.33 12.65 2.96
N ALA A 49 -25.55 13.20 2.86
CA ALA A 49 -26.52 13.13 3.93
C ALA A 49 -27.04 11.70 4.16
N ALA A 50 -27.41 11.01 3.10
CA ALA A 50 -27.99 9.67 3.16
C ALA A 50 -26.94 8.54 3.32
N GLY A 51 -25.76 8.69 2.74
CA GLY A 51 -24.77 7.60 2.63
C GLY A 51 -23.46 7.80 3.34
N GLY A 52 -23.22 8.96 3.98
CA GLY A 52 -21.97 9.23 4.73
C GLY A 52 -20.70 9.06 3.88
N ILE A 53 -20.75 9.39 2.58
CA ILE A 53 -19.61 9.14 1.68
C ILE A 53 -18.39 10.00 2.01
N SER A 54 -17.20 9.43 1.84
CA SER A 54 -15.94 10.12 2.11
C SER A 54 -15.68 11.27 1.11
N ILE A 55 -14.90 12.28 1.52
CA ILE A 55 -14.48 13.40 0.65
C ILE A 55 -13.88 12.90 -0.67
N GLY A 56 -13.00 11.89 -0.63
CA GLY A 56 -12.43 11.31 -1.86
C GLY A 56 -13.46 10.64 -2.77
N ARG A 57 -14.57 10.13 -2.23
CA ARG A 57 -15.68 9.63 -3.04
C ARG A 57 -16.47 10.78 -3.67
N VAL A 58 -16.68 11.86 -2.93
CA VAL A 58 -17.30 13.09 -3.45
C VAL A 58 -16.52 13.62 -4.65
N ASP A 59 -15.20 13.79 -4.51
CA ASP A 59 -14.37 14.29 -5.60
C ASP A 59 -14.40 13.35 -6.80
N LYS A 60 -14.36 12.04 -6.58
CA LYS A 60 -14.46 11.06 -7.66
C LYS A 60 -15.80 11.19 -8.41
N LEU A 61 -16.92 11.34 -7.70
CA LEU A 61 -18.22 11.57 -8.30
C LEU A 61 -18.23 12.86 -9.12
N THR A 62 -17.73 13.96 -8.55
CA THR A 62 -17.65 15.27 -9.22
C THR A 62 -16.85 15.18 -10.51
N PHE A 63 -15.60 14.70 -10.43
CA PHE A 63 -14.73 14.56 -11.61
C PHE A 63 -15.36 13.71 -12.72
N THR A 64 -16.01 12.62 -12.32
CA THR A 64 -16.61 11.71 -13.28
C THR A 64 -17.83 12.36 -13.96
N LEU A 65 -18.70 13.03 -13.21
CA LEU A 65 -19.89 13.66 -13.75
C LEU A 65 -19.55 14.85 -14.66
N VAL A 66 -18.62 15.72 -14.25
CA VAL A 66 -18.18 16.82 -15.14
C VAL A 66 -17.49 16.30 -16.40
N ALA A 67 -16.75 15.17 -16.32
CA ALA A 67 -16.12 14.55 -17.48
C ALA A 67 -17.13 13.99 -18.49
N TRP A 68 -18.32 13.57 -18.05
CA TRP A 68 -19.38 13.08 -18.91
C TRP A 68 -19.91 14.13 -19.88
N ARG A 69 -19.80 15.43 -19.54
CA ARG A 69 -20.21 16.52 -20.45
C ARG A 69 -19.37 16.59 -21.74
N ARG A 70 -18.27 15.85 -21.82
CA ARG A 70 -17.55 15.64 -23.10
C ARG A 70 -18.31 14.74 -24.07
N PHE A 71 -19.18 13.89 -23.57
CA PHE A 71 -19.84 12.82 -24.33
C PHE A 71 -21.37 12.98 -24.36
N LEU A 72 -21.90 13.84 -23.51
CA LEU A 72 -23.35 14.05 -23.32
C LEU A 72 -23.71 15.52 -23.47
N PRO A 73 -24.92 15.85 -24.01
CA PRO A 73 -25.47 17.19 -23.94
C PRO A 73 -25.78 17.60 -22.50
N PRO A 74 -26.25 18.81 -22.19
CA PRO A 74 -26.67 19.21 -20.83
C PRO A 74 -27.56 18.16 -20.18
N PHE A 75 -27.39 17.90 -18.90
CA PHE A 75 -28.09 16.82 -18.21
C PHE A 75 -29.60 17.00 -18.21
N SER A 76 -30.09 18.25 -18.22
CA SER A 76 -31.52 18.59 -18.33
C SER A 76 -32.12 18.23 -19.67
N THR A 77 -31.31 18.06 -20.73
CA THR A 77 -31.80 17.79 -22.11
C THR A 77 -31.57 16.34 -22.57
N LEU A 78 -31.14 15.46 -21.65
CA LEU A 78 -30.81 14.08 -21.98
C LEU A 78 -32.03 13.30 -22.51
N THR A 79 -31.79 12.55 -23.56
CA THR A 79 -32.65 11.48 -24.03
C THR A 79 -31.97 10.14 -23.84
N ILE A 80 -32.71 9.05 -23.80
CA ILE A 80 -32.11 7.72 -23.65
C ILE A 80 -31.17 7.38 -24.84
N GLY A 81 -31.46 7.90 -26.01
CA GLY A 81 -30.63 7.77 -27.20
C GLY A 81 -29.25 8.44 -26.99
N THR A 82 -29.26 9.71 -26.54
CA THR A 82 -28.01 10.44 -26.27
C THR A 82 -27.19 9.78 -25.16
N VAL A 83 -27.83 9.19 -24.13
CA VAL A 83 -27.14 8.43 -23.07
C VAL A 83 -26.42 7.20 -23.66
N TYR A 84 -27.09 6.41 -24.50
CA TYR A 84 -26.48 5.24 -25.13
C TYR A 84 -25.33 5.61 -26.05
N THR A 85 -25.53 6.65 -26.91
CA THR A 85 -24.45 7.15 -27.78
C THR A 85 -23.23 7.63 -26.98
N GLY A 86 -23.46 8.38 -25.88
CA GLY A 86 -22.37 8.84 -25.00
C GLY A 86 -21.63 7.69 -24.33
N ILE A 87 -22.33 6.64 -23.88
CA ILE A 87 -21.72 5.43 -23.32
C ILE A 87 -20.87 4.69 -24.37
N GLU A 88 -21.31 4.65 -25.61
CA GLU A 88 -20.53 4.04 -26.68
C GLU A 88 -19.31 4.90 -27.03
N ALA A 89 -19.48 6.22 -27.08
CA ALA A 89 -18.41 7.15 -27.38
C ALA A 89 -17.23 7.07 -26.37
N ILE A 90 -17.51 6.95 -25.05
CA ILE A 90 -16.45 6.87 -24.04
C ILE A 90 -15.60 5.60 -24.16
N LYS A 91 -16.17 4.49 -24.67
CA LYS A 91 -15.41 3.23 -24.85
C LYS A 91 -14.29 3.36 -25.87
N HIS A 92 -14.44 4.23 -26.85
CA HIS A 92 -13.49 4.47 -27.92
C HIS A 92 -12.68 5.75 -27.73
N ALA A 93 -12.95 6.49 -26.64
CA ALA A 93 -12.29 7.76 -26.37
C ALA A 93 -10.97 7.61 -25.63
N GLU A 94 -10.13 8.60 -25.81
CA GLU A 94 -8.91 8.77 -25.03
C GLU A 94 -9.13 9.68 -23.81
N SER A 95 -8.43 9.39 -22.75
CA SER A 95 -8.33 10.25 -21.57
C SER A 95 -7.62 11.56 -21.90
N HIS A 96 -7.63 12.53 -20.99
CA HIS A 96 -6.84 13.78 -21.12
C HIS A 96 -5.32 13.57 -21.29
N GLN A 97 -4.83 12.34 -21.05
CA GLN A 97 -3.43 11.97 -21.25
C GLN A 97 -3.15 11.30 -22.60
N GLY A 98 -4.12 11.31 -23.54
CA GLY A 98 -3.98 10.67 -24.86
C GLY A 98 -3.90 9.15 -24.78
N ARG A 99 -4.52 8.51 -23.79
CA ARG A 99 -4.51 7.05 -23.63
C ARG A 99 -5.96 6.54 -23.53
N PRO A 100 -6.26 5.35 -24.11
CA PRO A 100 -7.54 4.71 -23.94
C PRO A 100 -7.92 4.54 -22.47
N TYR A 101 -9.21 4.65 -22.17
CA TYR A 101 -9.68 4.39 -20.83
C TYR A 101 -9.51 2.92 -20.46
N LYS A 102 -8.95 2.68 -19.26
CA LYS A 102 -8.83 1.32 -18.72
C LYS A 102 -10.20 0.76 -18.36
N GLN A 103 -10.37 -0.55 -18.44
CA GLN A 103 -11.59 -1.29 -18.12
C GLN A 103 -12.26 -0.84 -16.81
N ASN A 104 -11.48 -0.75 -15.71
CA ASN A 104 -12.02 -0.32 -14.42
C ASN A 104 -12.39 1.16 -14.39
N THR A 105 -11.76 2.00 -15.21
CA THR A 105 -12.16 3.40 -15.36
C THR A 105 -13.50 3.51 -16.08
N LEU A 106 -13.70 2.73 -17.15
CA LEU A 106 -14.98 2.65 -17.85
C LEU A 106 -16.10 2.14 -16.93
N PHE A 107 -15.80 1.07 -16.14
CA PHE A 107 -16.74 0.58 -15.12
C PHE A 107 -17.18 1.70 -14.16
N ASP A 108 -16.21 2.46 -13.62
CA ASP A 108 -16.49 3.56 -12.70
C ASP A 108 -17.34 4.66 -13.38
N HIS A 109 -16.96 5.08 -14.59
CA HIS A 109 -17.69 6.10 -15.34
C HIS A 109 -19.14 5.71 -15.58
N VAL A 110 -19.39 4.53 -16.15
CA VAL A 110 -20.75 4.08 -16.46
C VAL A 110 -21.56 3.83 -15.19
N SER A 111 -20.96 3.27 -14.14
CA SER A 111 -21.64 3.05 -12.86
C SER A 111 -22.06 4.35 -12.18
N ILE A 112 -21.20 5.37 -12.21
CA ILE A 112 -21.49 6.67 -11.61
C ILE A 112 -22.58 7.40 -12.42
N LEU A 113 -22.48 7.39 -13.75
CA LEU A 113 -23.52 7.97 -14.61
C LEU A 113 -24.87 7.31 -14.33
N LYS A 114 -24.92 5.98 -14.31
CA LYS A 114 -26.16 5.25 -14.04
C LYS A 114 -26.76 5.63 -12.69
N GLN A 115 -25.96 5.76 -11.64
CA GLN A 115 -26.41 6.20 -10.32
C GLN A 115 -26.97 7.63 -10.37
N PHE A 116 -26.32 8.53 -11.09
CA PHE A 116 -26.76 9.92 -11.24
C PHE A 116 -28.09 10.02 -12.03
N LEU A 117 -28.19 9.30 -13.14
CA LEU A 117 -29.43 9.30 -13.95
C LEU A 117 -30.63 8.73 -13.19
N LEU A 118 -30.44 7.65 -12.41
CA LEU A 118 -31.48 7.10 -11.55
C LEU A 118 -31.93 8.10 -10.48
N TRP A 119 -30.98 8.81 -9.88
CA TRP A 119 -31.22 9.87 -8.92
C TRP A 119 -32.03 11.04 -9.58
N MET A 120 -31.65 11.45 -10.79
CA MET A 120 -32.40 12.48 -11.54
C MET A 120 -33.84 12.06 -11.80
N ILE A 121 -34.10 10.80 -12.11
CA ILE A 121 -35.44 10.27 -12.34
C ILE A 121 -36.24 10.27 -11.03
N GLU A 122 -35.64 9.78 -9.96
CA GLU A 122 -36.25 9.68 -8.63
C GLU A 122 -36.67 11.07 -8.10
N ASN A 123 -35.83 12.09 -8.31
CA ASN A 123 -36.08 13.48 -7.90
C ASN A 123 -36.84 14.32 -8.99
N GLN A 124 -37.37 13.69 -10.03
CA GLN A 124 -38.19 14.33 -11.10
C GLN A 124 -37.44 15.38 -11.94
N TYR A 125 -36.09 15.35 -11.93
CA TYR A 125 -35.26 16.17 -12.80
C TYR A 125 -35.15 15.64 -14.23
N SER A 126 -35.62 14.42 -14.49
CA SER A 126 -35.54 13.78 -15.79
C SER A 126 -36.69 12.83 -16.06
N ASN A 127 -37.19 12.87 -17.28
CA ASN A 127 -38.25 11.98 -17.80
C ASN A 127 -37.63 10.75 -18.52
N LEU A 128 -36.39 10.40 -18.29
CA LEU A 128 -35.77 9.22 -18.89
C LEU A 128 -36.51 7.94 -18.46
N PRO A 129 -36.69 6.96 -19.37
CA PRO A 129 -37.34 5.69 -19.02
C PRO A 129 -36.48 4.91 -18.02
N GLU A 130 -36.92 4.83 -16.77
CA GLU A 130 -36.17 4.20 -15.66
C GLU A 130 -35.75 2.76 -16.00
N LYS A 131 -36.66 1.95 -16.58
CA LYS A 131 -36.35 0.58 -17.00
C LYS A 131 -35.16 0.51 -17.95
N LYS A 132 -35.07 1.45 -18.91
CA LYS A 132 -33.96 1.52 -19.87
C LYS A 132 -32.65 1.96 -19.20
N VAL A 133 -32.71 2.90 -18.25
CA VAL A 133 -31.53 3.31 -17.46
C VAL A 133 -31.06 2.14 -16.56
N LYS A 134 -31.98 1.42 -15.91
CA LYS A 134 -31.67 0.23 -15.12
C LYS A 134 -31.02 -0.88 -15.96
N ALA A 135 -31.43 -1.02 -17.24
CA ALA A 135 -30.90 -2.00 -18.18
C ALA A 135 -29.49 -1.67 -18.70
N ILE A 136 -28.96 -0.46 -18.47
CA ILE A 136 -27.56 -0.12 -18.84
C ILE A 136 -26.59 -1.11 -18.19
N LYS A 137 -25.88 -1.87 -19.04
CA LYS A 137 -24.84 -2.79 -18.59
C LYS A 137 -23.55 -2.03 -18.31
N THR A 138 -23.10 -2.07 -17.07
CA THR A 138 -21.76 -1.58 -16.73
C THR A 138 -20.71 -2.53 -17.30
N PRO A 139 -19.55 -2.03 -17.80
CA PRO A 139 -18.44 -2.87 -18.19
C PRO A 139 -18.05 -3.82 -17.04
N ARG A 140 -17.59 -5.01 -17.37
CA ARG A 140 -17.13 -5.97 -16.33
C ARG A 140 -15.91 -5.40 -15.62
N LYS A 141 -15.93 -5.44 -14.29
CA LYS A 141 -14.77 -5.01 -13.51
C LYS A 141 -13.64 -6.02 -13.66
N ASP A 142 -12.45 -5.53 -14.04
CA ASP A 142 -11.25 -6.34 -14.05
C ASP A 142 -10.70 -6.45 -12.61
N THR A 143 -10.70 -7.64 -12.07
CA THR A 143 -10.17 -7.97 -10.73
C THR A 143 -8.73 -8.47 -10.78
N LEU A 144 -8.25 -8.89 -11.97
CA LEU A 144 -6.93 -9.47 -12.17
C LEU A 144 -5.89 -8.41 -12.61
N THR A 145 -5.84 -7.30 -11.88
CA THR A 145 -5.05 -6.13 -12.29
C THR A 145 -3.55 -6.27 -12.02
N LYS A 146 -3.10 -7.33 -11.35
CA LYS A 146 -1.69 -7.56 -11.01
C LYS A 146 -1.21 -8.91 -11.51
N THR A 147 -0.02 -8.91 -12.10
CA THR A 147 0.69 -10.13 -12.50
C THR A 147 1.80 -10.44 -11.52
N ALA A 148 2.21 -11.70 -11.43
CA ALA A 148 3.30 -12.13 -10.55
C ALA A 148 4.60 -11.35 -10.79
N SER A 149 4.92 -11.03 -12.06
CA SER A 149 6.12 -10.27 -12.44
C SER A 149 6.12 -8.81 -11.94
N GLN A 150 4.96 -8.26 -11.59
CA GLN A 150 4.85 -6.91 -11.04
C GLN A 150 5.10 -6.86 -9.55
N LEU A 151 5.02 -8.00 -8.84
CA LEU A 151 5.24 -8.05 -7.40
C LEU A 151 6.72 -7.81 -7.06
N LEU A 152 6.96 -7.28 -5.87
CA LEU A 152 8.31 -7.16 -5.33
C LEU A 152 8.79 -8.53 -4.86
N MET A 153 9.98 -8.90 -5.26
CA MET A 153 10.66 -10.08 -4.75
C MET A 153 11.38 -9.75 -3.42
N PRO A 154 11.67 -10.74 -2.57
CA PRO A 154 12.40 -10.53 -1.32
C PRO A 154 13.75 -9.81 -1.51
N GLU A 155 14.49 -10.14 -2.56
CA GLU A 155 15.77 -9.53 -2.91
C GLU A 155 15.61 -8.04 -3.26
N GLU A 156 14.51 -7.68 -3.93
CA GLU A 156 14.20 -6.28 -4.25
C GLU A 156 13.86 -5.48 -2.98
N ILE A 157 13.17 -6.09 -1.99
CA ILE A 157 12.93 -5.46 -0.70
C ILE A 157 14.27 -5.19 0.01
N GLN A 158 15.17 -6.17 0.03
CA GLN A 158 16.50 -6.01 0.62
C GLN A 158 17.29 -4.92 -0.10
N ALA A 159 17.25 -4.89 -1.44
CA ALA A 159 17.91 -3.85 -2.24
C ALA A 159 17.36 -2.44 -1.92
N LEU A 160 16.04 -2.30 -1.71
CA LEU A 160 15.43 -1.03 -1.28
C LEU A 160 15.95 -0.58 0.09
N ILE A 161 16.07 -1.50 1.04
CA ILE A 161 16.61 -1.20 2.37
C ILE A 161 18.06 -0.75 2.28
N ASN A 162 18.88 -1.46 1.51
CA ASN A 162 20.30 -1.14 1.32
C ASN A 162 20.50 0.21 0.59
N ALA A 163 19.61 0.56 -0.35
CA ALA A 163 19.62 1.84 -1.06
C ALA A 163 19.01 3.01 -0.24
N SER A 164 18.43 2.72 0.93
CA SER A 164 17.85 3.74 1.82
C SER A 164 18.94 4.46 2.59
N ARG A 165 18.93 5.80 2.54
CA ARG A 165 19.97 6.65 3.14
C ARG A 165 19.73 7.01 4.61
N SER A 166 18.48 6.90 5.08
CA SER A 166 18.10 7.24 6.46
C SER A 166 17.48 6.04 7.17
N SER A 167 17.60 6.00 8.49
CA SER A 167 16.91 5.02 9.35
C SER A 167 15.40 5.09 9.17
N ARG A 168 14.83 6.31 9.01
CA ARG A 168 13.43 6.51 8.68
C ARG A 168 13.00 5.74 7.43
N ASP A 169 13.77 5.87 6.35
CA ASP A 169 13.42 5.24 5.07
C ASP A 169 13.51 3.72 5.15
N ARG A 170 14.53 3.18 5.83
CA ARG A 170 14.65 1.74 6.10
C ARG A 170 13.46 1.22 6.92
N ALA A 171 13.13 1.92 7.99
CA ALA A 171 11.98 1.58 8.83
C ALA A 171 10.68 1.63 8.03
N MET A 172 10.48 2.65 7.20
CA MET A 172 9.29 2.83 6.37
C MET A 172 9.13 1.67 5.36
N ILE A 173 10.20 1.32 4.64
CA ILE A 173 10.19 0.23 3.64
C ILE A 173 9.84 -1.09 4.30
N MET A 174 10.52 -1.45 5.38
CA MET A 174 10.29 -2.73 6.05
C MET A 174 8.91 -2.78 6.72
N THR A 175 8.47 -1.70 7.35
CA THR A 175 7.13 -1.62 7.95
C THR A 175 6.02 -1.76 6.89
N LEU A 176 6.15 -1.07 5.75
CA LEU A 176 5.21 -1.21 4.62
C LEU A 176 5.12 -2.65 4.12
N TYR A 177 6.27 -3.29 3.94
CA TYR A 177 6.33 -4.66 3.43
C TYR A 177 5.78 -5.65 4.46
N GLU A 178 6.39 -5.71 5.64
CA GLU A 178 6.05 -6.74 6.63
C GLU A 178 4.61 -6.61 7.13
N GLY A 179 4.18 -5.38 7.44
CA GLY A 179 2.84 -5.12 7.95
C GLY A 179 1.76 -5.06 6.88
N GLY A 180 2.12 -4.96 5.61
CA GLY A 180 1.18 -4.78 4.51
C GLY A 180 0.23 -3.60 4.72
N PHE A 181 0.71 -2.51 5.31
CA PHE A 181 -0.09 -1.33 5.62
C PHE A 181 -0.68 -0.68 4.37
N ARG A 182 -1.89 -0.15 4.49
CA ARG A 182 -2.40 0.79 3.49
C ARG A 182 -1.64 2.12 3.61
N PRO A 183 -1.49 2.88 2.51
CA PRO A 183 -0.79 4.17 2.57
C PRO A 183 -1.30 5.10 3.67
N GLY A 184 -2.62 5.11 3.86
CA GLY A 184 -3.27 5.89 4.88
C GLY A 184 -2.95 5.47 6.31
N GLU A 185 -2.83 4.20 6.54
CA GLU A 185 -2.55 3.64 7.85
C GLU A 185 -1.14 4.00 8.30
N ILE A 186 -0.13 3.80 7.43
CA ILE A 186 1.26 4.07 7.80
C ILE A 186 1.56 5.55 8.02
N CYS A 187 0.90 6.45 7.27
CA CYS A 187 1.10 7.88 7.45
C CYS A 187 0.42 8.46 8.71
N GLN A 188 -0.51 7.72 9.32
CA GLN A 188 -1.20 8.11 10.56
C GLN A 188 -0.73 7.30 11.76
N LEU A 189 0.14 6.33 11.55
CA LEU A 189 0.65 5.47 12.60
C LEU A 189 1.38 6.29 13.66
N THR A 190 1.01 6.09 14.92
CA THR A 190 1.64 6.75 16.06
C THR A 190 2.52 5.77 16.85
N TRP A 191 3.45 6.30 17.64
CA TRP A 191 4.25 5.48 18.54
C TRP A 191 3.39 4.78 19.61
N GLY A 192 2.23 5.35 19.95
CA GLY A 192 1.28 4.74 20.88
C GLY A 192 0.55 3.52 20.34
N ASP A 193 0.44 3.38 19.01
CA ASP A 193 -0.15 2.21 18.35
C ASP A 193 0.77 0.98 18.39
N MET A 194 2.03 1.16 18.82
CA MET A 194 3.08 0.16 18.81
C MET A 194 3.45 -0.30 20.22
N LYS A 195 3.40 -1.62 20.44
CA LYS A 195 3.87 -2.24 21.68
C LYS A 195 5.02 -3.20 21.36
N SER A 196 6.21 -2.85 21.83
CA SER A 196 7.41 -3.70 21.67
C SER A 196 7.46 -4.80 22.71
N ASP A 197 7.85 -6.00 22.29
CA ASP A 197 8.11 -7.16 23.14
C ASP A 197 9.29 -7.98 22.58
N PRO A 198 9.75 -9.06 23.25
CA PRO A 198 10.85 -9.89 22.74
C PRO A 198 10.61 -10.46 21.35
N LYS A 199 9.35 -10.76 20.98
CA LYS A 199 8.98 -11.37 19.70
C LYS A 199 8.80 -10.35 18.57
N GLY A 200 8.93 -9.05 18.82
CA GLY A 200 8.74 -8.03 17.79
C GLY A 200 8.01 -6.79 18.28
N ILE A 201 7.19 -6.21 17.40
CA ILE A 201 6.30 -5.09 17.70
C ILE A 201 4.87 -5.48 17.34
N ALA A 202 3.98 -5.42 18.31
CA ALA A 202 2.54 -5.52 18.08
C ALA A 202 2.00 -4.16 17.69
N VAL A 203 1.21 -4.10 16.61
CA VAL A 203 0.59 -2.87 16.12
C VAL A 203 -0.91 -3.07 16.01
N ASN A 204 -1.67 -2.18 16.64
CA ASN A 204 -3.12 -2.11 16.50
C ASN A 204 -3.48 -0.98 15.54
N VAL A 205 -4.08 -1.32 14.40
CA VAL A 205 -4.43 -0.35 13.37
C VAL A 205 -5.94 -0.13 13.38
N ASN A 206 -6.37 1.04 13.82
CA ASN A 206 -7.75 1.50 13.78
C ASN A 206 -7.89 2.52 12.66
N PHE A 207 -8.26 2.11 11.47
CA PHE A 207 -8.35 3.05 10.37
C PHE A 207 -9.62 2.86 9.53
N LYS A 208 -10.27 3.99 9.24
CA LYS A 208 -11.31 4.24 8.21
C LYS A 208 -12.51 3.28 8.11
N THR A 209 -12.34 2.00 8.44
CA THR A 209 -13.41 0.98 8.36
C THR A 209 -14.04 0.65 9.71
N GLY A 210 -13.54 1.27 10.81
CA GLY A 210 -13.96 0.91 12.17
C GLY A 210 -13.50 -0.48 12.64
N ILE A 211 -12.83 -1.24 11.80
CA ILE A 211 -12.34 -2.58 12.11
C ILE A 211 -10.87 -2.49 12.49
N THR A 212 -10.57 -2.84 13.74
CA THR A 212 -9.21 -2.94 14.26
C THR A 212 -8.49 -4.13 13.61
N ARG A 213 -7.25 -3.90 13.17
CA ARG A 213 -6.36 -4.96 12.68
C ARG A 213 -5.19 -5.11 13.62
N TYR A 214 -4.86 -6.34 13.98
CA TYR A 214 -3.64 -6.67 14.71
C TYR A 214 -2.55 -7.11 13.72
N ILE A 215 -1.38 -6.50 13.84
CA ILE A 215 -0.22 -6.80 12.99
C ILE A 215 0.97 -7.08 13.91
N ARG A 216 1.72 -8.14 13.62
CA ARG A 216 2.99 -8.45 14.27
C ARG A 216 4.13 -8.12 13.32
N LEU A 217 5.01 -7.22 13.74
CA LEU A 217 6.24 -6.85 13.04
C LEU A 217 7.42 -7.48 13.77
N VAL A 218 8.17 -8.32 13.09
CA VAL A 218 9.37 -9.00 13.59
C VAL A 218 10.63 -8.39 12.97
N MET A 219 10.67 -8.36 11.64
CA MET A 219 11.79 -7.82 10.86
C MET A 219 11.93 -6.31 10.97
N ALA A 220 10.79 -5.59 11.01
CA ALA A 220 10.78 -4.13 11.11
C ALA A 220 11.22 -3.61 12.50
N LYS A 221 11.21 -4.45 13.54
CA LYS A 221 11.55 -4.04 14.91
C LYS A 221 12.89 -3.32 14.99
N LYS A 222 13.93 -3.88 14.35
CA LYS A 222 15.27 -3.28 14.30
C LYS A 222 15.23 -1.89 13.70
N TYR A 223 14.71 -1.79 12.49
CA TYR A 223 14.70 -0.52 11.73
C TYR A 223 13.85 0.56 12.42
N LEU A 224 12.76 0.15 13.06
CA LEU A 224 11.94 1.06 13.88
C LEU A 224 12.68 1.51 15.15
N SER A 225 13.48 0.64 15.76
CA SER A 225 14.31 1.02 16.91
C SER A 225 15.42 1.99 16.52
N GLU A 226 16.10 1.76 15.38
CA GLU A 226 17.09 2.69 14.81
C GLU A 226 16.44 4.06 14.53
N TRP A 227 15.28 4.05 13.84
CA TRP A 227 14.55 5.28 13.55
C TRP A 227 14.08 6.00 14.82
N ARG A 228 13.69 5.26 15.85
CA ARG A 228 13.29 5.84 17.13
C ARG A 228 14.47 6.56 17.83
N GLY A 229 15.69 6.02 17.69
CA GLY A 229 16.91 6.68 18.16
C GLY A 229 17.25 7.96 17.42
N ASP A 230 16.99 7.99 16.11
CA ASP A 230 17.26 9.14 15.24
C ASP A 230 16.04 10.09 15.12
N TYR A 231 14.99 9.87 15.91
CA TYR A 231 13.73 10.61 15.76
C TYR A 231 13.92 12.09 16.16
N PRO A 232 13.54 13.04 15.29
CA PRO A 232 13.95 14.45 15.42
C PRO A 232 13.14 15.28 16.42
N LEU A 233 12.18 14.68 17.11
CA LEU A 233 11.25 15.34 18.04
C LEU A 233 11.08 14.52 19.32
N PRO A 234 10.62 15.11 20.44
CA PRO A 234 10.21 14.34 21.61
C PRO A 234 9.12 13.34 21.25
N ILE A 235 9.28 12.11 21.71
CA ILE A 235 8.33 11.02 21.42
C ILE A 235 7.29 10.95 22.52
N THR A 236 6.03 11.10 22.14
CA THR A 236 4.84 10.85 22.95
C THR A 236 4.01 9.72 22.34
N GLN A 237 3.01 9.23 23.03
CA GLN A 237 2.09 8.25 22.46
C GLN A 237 1.39 8.75 21.20
N GLY A 238 1.05 10.03 21.12
CA GLY A 238 0.40 10.66 19.96
C GLY A 238 1.37 11.07 18.84
N SER A 239 2.68 10.94 19.03
CA SER A 239 3.66 11.31 18.00
C SER A 239 3.58 10.37 16.81
N LEU A 240 3.50 10.92 15.59
CA LEU A 240 3.49 10.13 14.35
C LEU A 240 4.81 9.39 14.19
N VAL A 241 4.76 8.14 13.73
CA VAL A 241 5.97 7.35 13.51
C VAL A 241 6.79 7.90 12.34
N PHE A 242 6.13 8.27 11.22
CA PHE A 242 6.83 8.72 10.03
C PHE A 242 6.55 10.20 9.74
N LEU A 243 7.63 10.97 9.68
CA LEU A 243 7.61 12.40 9.39
C LEU A 243 8.24 12.68 8.03
N ASN A 244 7.83 13.79 7.41
CA ASN A 244 8.51 14.34 6.25
C ASN A 244 9.79 15.12 6.68
N GLU A 245 10.52 15.65 5.71
CA GLU A 245 11.77 16.42 5.96
C GLU A 245 11.53 17.72 6.78
N GLN A 246 10.31 18.29 6.74
CA GLN A 246 9.91 19.42 7.55
C GLN A 246 9.38 19.03 8.94
N ARG A 247 9.59 17.78 9.38
CA ARG A 247 9.11 17.23 10.67
C ARG A 247 7.59 17.26 10.84
N ARG A 248 6.85 17.27 9.72
CA ARG A 248 5.38 17.22 9.68
C ARG A 248 4.91 15.84 9.24
N GLN A 249 3.61 15.61 9.30
CA GLN A 249 2.99 14.37 8.82
C GLN A 249 3.45 14.03 7.40
N LEU A 250 3.88 12.78 7.20
CA LEU A 250 4.21 12.25 5.89
C LEU A 250 2.91 12.04 5.08
N THR A 251 2.78 12.68 3.92
CA THR A 251 1.66 12.42 3.02
C THR A 251 1.92 11.19 2.17
N TRP A 252 0.85 10.55 1.69
CA TRP A 252 0.99 9.39 0.81
C TRP A 252 1.76 9.73 -0.48
N PHE A 253 1.58 10.95 -0.99
CA PHE A 253 2.29 11.42 -2.18
C PHE A 253 3.78 11.56 -1.93
N ALA A 254 4.17 12.20 -0.82
CA ALA A 254 5.56 12.32 -0.41
C ALA A 254 6.20 10.95 -0.18
N MET A 255 5.49 10.03 0.47
CA MET A 255 5.91 8.64 0.64
C MET A 255 6.12 7.92 -0.69
N ALA A 256 5.17 8.02 -1.62
CA ALA A 256 5.28 7.41 -2.94
C ALA A 256 6.46 7.97 -3.74
N MET A 257 6.71 9.28 -3.66
CA MET A 257 7.87 9.92 -4.28
C MET A 257 9.18 9.44 -3.66
N GLN A 258 9.23 9.31 -2.34
CA GLN A 258 10.42 8.79 -1.65
C GLN A 258 10.71 7.34 -2.01
N ILE A 259 9.70 6.47 -2.04
CA ILE A 259 9.83 5.09 -2.50
C ILE A 259 10.41 5.04 -3.92
N ARG A 260 9.93 5.88 -4.85
CA ARG A 260 10.45 5.93 -6.24
C ARG A 260 11.91 6.39 -6.28
N ARG A 261 12.32 7.35 -5.44
CA ARG A 261 13.73 7.77 -5.33
C ARG A 261 14.62 6.64 -4.82
N ILE A 262 14.15 5.89 -3.82
CA ILE A 262 14.86 4.72 -3.29
C ILE A 262 14.97 3.63 -4.37
N ALA A 263 13.87 3.31 -5.05
CA ALA A 263 13.83 2.31 -6.12
C ALA A 263 14.83 2.62 -7.25
N ARG A 264 14.89 3.88 -7.66
CA ARG A 264 15.88 4.32 -8.68
C ARG A 264 17.32 4.07 -8.21
N ARG A 265 17.64 4.35 -6.94
CA ARG A 265 18.98 4.07 -6.38
C ARG A 265 19.26 2.57 -6.27
N ALA A 266 18.22 1.77 -6.02
CA ALA A 266 18.31 0.32 -5.95
C ALA A 266 18.37 -0.36 -7.33
N GLY A 267 18.30 0.39 -8.43
CA GLY A 267 18.27 -0.17 -9.79
C GLY A 267 16.95 -0.89 -10.14
N ILE A 268 15.88 -0.65 -9.40
CA ILE A 268 14.58 -1.30 -9.62
C ILE A 268 13.78 -0.50 -10.63
N THR A 269 13.46 -1.12 -11.78
CA THR A 269 12.71 -0.51 -12.88
C THR A 269 11.19 -0.62 -12.74
N LYS A 270 10.71 -1.52 -11.88
CA LYS A 270 9.28 -1.69 -11.59
C LYS A 270 8.64 -0.39 -11.07
N HIS A 271 7.40 -0.12 -11.47
CA HIS A 271 6.65 1.02 -10.95
C HIS A 271 6.18 0.75 -9.51
N LEU A 272 6.97 1.20 -8.53
CA LEU A 272 6.67 0.99 -7.12
C LEU A 272 5.61 1.97 -6.60
N THR A 273 4.64 1.40 -5.91
CA THR A 273 3.62 2.12 -5.15
C THR A 273 3.51 1.52 -3.75
N PRO A 274 3.07 2.27 -2.73
CA PRO A 274 2.86 1.69 -1.39
C PRO A 274 1.91 0.48 -1.39
N HIS A 275 0.91 0.47 -2.28
CA HIS A 275 0.01 -0.68 -2.43
C HIS A 275 0.71 -1.93 -2.96
N LEU A 276 1.78 -1.78 -3.74
CA LEU A 276 2.52 -2.92 -4.27
C LEU A 276 3.19 -3.72 -3.16
N PHE A 277 3.72 -3.05 -2.12
CA PHE A 277 4.28 -3.72 -0.94
C PHE A 277 3.24 -4.62 -0.27
N ARG A 278 2.02 -4.11 -0.12
CA ARG A 278 0.91 -4.89 0.46
C ARG A 278 0.52 -6.08 -0.43
N HIS A 279 0.42 -5.90 -1.75
CA HIS A 279 0.15 -6.99 -2.69
C HIS A 279 1.24 -8.06 -2.62
N SER A 280 2.50 -7.66 -2.63
CA SER A 280 3.63 -8.57 -2.51
C SER A 280 3.59 -9.34 -1.19
N ARG A 281 3.32 -8.65 -0.06
CA ARG A 281 3.26 -9.30 1.25
C ARG A 281 2.13 -10.33 1.35
N ILE A 282 0.93 -10.01 0.84
CA ILE A 282 -0.19 -10.96 0.82
C ILE A 282 0.19 -12.21 0.04
N THR A 283 0.74 -12.03 -1.17
CA THR A 283 1.16 -13.17 -2.02
C THR A 283 2.27 -13.99 -1.36
N HIS A 284 3.26 -13.32 -0.73
CA HIS A 284 4.35 -14.02 -0.05
C HIS A 284 3.84 -14.81 1.15
N LEU A 285 2.98 -14.22 1.99
CA LEU A 285 2.39 -14.94 3.13
C LEU A 285 1.63 -16.20 2.69
N LEU A 286 0.83 -16.10 1.62
CA LEU A 286 0.12 -17.28 1.08
C LEU A 286 1.10 -18.34 0.57
N ARG A 287 2.13 -17.95 -0.18
CA ARG A 287 3.18 -18.88 -0.66
C ARG A 287 4.02 -19.47 0.46
N GLU A 288 4.19 -18.75 1.56
CA GLU A 288 4.86 -19.22 2.78
C GLU A 288 3.99 -20.15 3.61
N GLY A 289 2.75 -20.43 3.19
CA GLY A 289 1.83 -21.35 3.86
C GLY A 289 1.03 -20.72 5.01
N ALA A 290 0.99 -19.40 5.10
CA ALA A 290 0.12 -18.74 6.07
C ALA A 290 -1.36 -19.03 5.75
N SER A 291 -2.16 -19.45 6.73
CA SER A 291 -3.57 -19.75 6.51
C SER A 291 -4.32 -18.50 6.03
N GLU A 292 -5.28 -18.70 5.13
CA GLU A 292 -6.13 -17.60 4.61
C GLU A 292 -6.78 -16.79 5.72
N SER A 293 -7.21 -17.44 6.80
CA SER A 293 -7.84 -16.78 7.95
C SER A 293 -6.89 -15.77 8.62
N VAL A 294 -5.62 -16.16 8.81
CA VAL A 294 -4.60 -15.29 9.37
C VAL A 294 -4.32 -14.11 8.43
N VAL A 295 -4.18 -14.37 7.12
CA VAL A 295 -3.97 -13.32 6.12
C VAL A 295 -5.18 -12.37 6.06
N LYS A 296 -6.42 -12.89 6.09
CA LYS A 296 -7.65 -12.09 6.12
C LYS A 296 -7.69 -11.18 7.35
N LEU A 297 -7.45 -11.71 8.53
CA LEU A 297 -7.42 -10.93 9.77
C LEU A 297 -6.31 -9.88 9.77
N MET A 298 -5.08 -10.26 9.41
CA MET A 298 -3.95 -9.34 9.37
C MET A 298 -4.15 -8.21 8.36
N MET A 299 -4.68 -8.52 7.17
CA MET A 299 -4.78 -7.54 6.09
C MET A 299 -6.09 -6.74 6.11
N TRP A 300 -7.20 -7.34 6.47
CA TRP A 300 -8.52 -6.67 6.42
C TRP A 300 -9.21 -6.56 7.79
N GLY A 301 -8.75 -7.28 8.79
CA GLY A 301 -9.37 -7.31 10.12
C GLY A 301 -10.69 -8.09 10.19
N SER A 302 -11.04 -8.81 9.12
CA SER A 302 -12.30 -9.55 9.02
C SER A 302 -12.10 -10.84 8.23
N LEU A 303 -12.76 -11.89 8.66
CA LEU A 303 -12.82 -13.16 7.93
C LEU A 303 -13.78 -13.08 6.74
N ASN A 304 -14.81 -12.22 6.83
CA ASN A 304 -15.81 -12.02 5.80
C ASN A 304 -15.32 -11.03 4.74
N THR A 305 -14.33 -11.42 3.94
CA THR A 305 -13.79 -10.61 2.85
C THR A 305 -13.48 -11.49 1.64
N ASP A 306 -13.98 -11.05 0.48
CA ASP A 306 -13.71 -11.69 -0.82
C ASP A 306 -12.42 -11.14 -1.47
N MET A 307 -11.75 -10.20 -0.80
CA MET A 307 -10.55 -9.54 -1.36
C MET A 307 -9.41 -10.51 -1.62
N LEU A 308 -9.37 -11.66 -0.92
CA LEU A 308 -8.34 -12.68 -1.14
C LEU A 308 -8.46 -13.34 -2.51
N MET A 309 -9.67 -13.44 -3.07
CA MET A 309 -9.90 -13.98 -4.42
C MET A 309 -9.12 -13.21 -5.50
N THR A 310 -8.82 -11.93 -5.24
CA THR A 310 -7.98 -11.11 -6.12
C THR A 310 -6.55 -11.64 -6.25
N TYR A 311 -6.12 -12.49 -5.32
CA TYR A 311 -4.77 -13.07 -5.26
C TYR A 311 -4.73 -14.55 -5.66
N ALA A 312 -5.87 -15.21 -5.79
CA ALA A 312 -5.95 -16.64 -6.12
C ALA A 312 -5.21 -17.01 -7.41
N HIS A 313 -5.24 -16.11 -8.42
CA HIS A 313 -4.52 -16.33 -9.68
C HIS A 313 -2.98 -16.23 -9.56
N LEU A 314 -2.46 -15.65 -8.46
CA LEU A 314 -1.03 -15.52 -8.19
C LEU A 314 -0.47 -16.74 -7.46
N THR A 315 -1.33 -17.63 -6.98
CA THR A 315 -1.01 -18.83 -6.22
C THR A 315 -1.43 -20.12 -6.96
N GLY A 316 -1.81 -20.04 -8.22
CA GLY A 316 -2.35 -21.18 -9.00
C GLY A 316 -1.39 -22.38 -9.15
N GLY A 317 -0.07 -22.17 -9.09
CA GLY A 317 0.91 -23.26 -9.04
C GLY A 317 0.97 -23.99 -7.69
N ASP A 318 0.36 -23.41 -6.65
CA ASP A 318 0.43 -23.95 -5.30
C ASP A 318 -0.57 -25.09 -5.08
N VAL A 319 -1.61 -25.21 -5.93
CA VAL A 319 -2.61 -26.30 -5.82
C VAL A 319 -1.96 -27.64 -6.13
N ASP A 320 -1.21 -27.73 -7.22
CA ASP A 320 -0.52 -28.96 -7.61
C ASP A 320 0.55 -29.33 -6.58
N ALA A 321 1.32 -28.33 -6.10
CA ALA A 321 2.32 -28.53 -5.06
C ALA A 321 1.69 -29.02 -3.74
N GLU A 322 0.57 -28.43 -3.32
CA GLU A 322 -0.11 -28.81 -2.08
C GLU A 322 -0.74 -30.20 -2.19
N ILE A 323 -1.38 -30.54 -3.31
CA ILE A 323 -1.94 -31.86 -3.54
C ILE A 323 -0.82 -32.92 -3.59
N THR A 324 0.28 -32.60 -4.28
CA THR A 324 1.46 -33.48 -4.35
C THR A 324 2.05 -33.72 -2.97
N ARG A 325 2.13 -32.67 -2.14
CA ARG A 325 2.58 -32.75 -0.74
C ARG A 325 1.65 -33.62 0.13
N LEU A 326 0.33 -33.42 0.01
CA LEU A 326 -0.67 -34.18 0.77
C LEU A 326 -0.60 -35.67 0.46
N TYR A 327 -0.30 -36.05 -0.78
CA TYR A 327 -0.16 -37.46 -1.17
C TYR A 327 1.26 -38.00 -1.01
N GLY A 328 2.21 -37.21 -0.44
CA GLY A 328 3.58 -37.66 -0.23
C GLY A 328 4.37 -37.86 -1.54
N LEU A 329 3.92 -37.29 -2.64
CA LEU A 329 4.54 -37.37 -3.98
C LEU A 329 5.60 -36.27 -4.19
N ASP A 330 5.89 -35.48 -3.17
CA ASP A 330 6.88 -34.40 -3.24
C ASP A 330 8.29 -34.99 -3.36
N THR A 331 8.88 -34.86 -4.53
CA THR A 331 10.22 -35.42 -4.86
C THR A 331 11.37 -34.57 -4.36
N GLY A 332 11.15 -33.69 -3.40
CA GLY A 332 12.22 -33.00 -2.66
C GLY A 332 13.04 -31.95 -3.41
N LYS A 333 12.66 -31.56 -4.64
CA LYS A 333 13.32 -30.52 -5.42
C LYS A 333 12.60 -29.16 -5.39
N ASN A 334 11.68 -28.96 -4.43
CA ASN A 334 11.13 -27.63 -4.23
C ASN A 334 12.19 -26.74 -3.58
N GLU A 335 12.94 -26.01 -4.38
CA GLU A 335 13.66 -24.83 -3.91
C GLU A 335 12.65 -23.98 -3.16
N LYS A 336 12.81 -23.89 -1.83
CA LYS A 336 11.96 -23.03 -1.02
C LYS A 336 12.01 -21.64 -1.64
N PRO A 337 10.85 -21.03 -1.94
CA PRO A 337 10.85 -19.72 -2.55
C PRO A 337 11.68 -18.77 -1.68
N ALA A 338 12.50 -17.94 -2.32
CA ALA A 338 13.30 -16.95 -1.61
C ALA A 338 12.39 -16.12 -0.71
N ARG A 339 12.69 -16.09 0.57
CA ARG A 339 11.93 -15.32 1.55
C ARG A 339 12.84 -14.51 2.44
N LEU A 340 12.36 -13.38 2.89
CA LEU A 340 13.03 -12.61 3.91
C LEU A 340 12.73 -13.26 5.27
N GLU A 341 13.71 -13.95 5.82
CA GLU A 341 13.58 -14.58 7.14
C GLU A 341 14.45 -13.85 8.17
N PRO A 342 13.90 -13.57 9.35
CA PRO A 342 14.73 -13.15 10.46
C PRO A 342 15.63 -14.31 10.88
N ARG A 343 16.86 -14.00 11.28
CA ARG A 343 17.84 -14.99 11.78
C ARG A 343 17.86 -14.99 13.29
N ILE A 344 17.61 -16.13 13.90
CA ILE A 344 17.74 -16.30 15.35
C ILE A 344 19.19 -16.67 15.64
N CYS A 345 19.86 -15.91 16.50
CA CYS A 345 21.20 -16.21 16.91
C CYS A 345 21.23 -17.52 17.74
N PRO A 346 22.07 -18.50 17.37
CA PRO A 346 22.16 -19.75 18.12
C PRO A 346 22.74 -19.57 19.53
N SER A 347 23.57 -18.54 19.75
CA SER A 347 24.27 -18.30 21.01
C SER A 347 23.44 -17.49 22.01
N CYS A 348 22.75 -16.41 21.59
CA CYS A 348 22.00 -15.53 22.49
C CYS A 348 20.51 -15.45 22.24
N ASN A 349 19.97 -16.22 21.29
CA ASN A 349 18.56 -16.25 20.88
C ASN A 349 18.00 -14.90 20.42
N LEU A 350 18.85 -13.89 20.14
CA LEU A 350 18.41 -12.61 19.61
C LEU A 350 17.90 -12.79 18.17
N ILE A 351 16.72 -12.21 17.88
CA ILE A 351 16.17 -12.17 16.53
C ILE A 351 16.84 -11.04 15.75
N ASN A 352 17.60 -11.41 14.71
CA ASN A 352 18.28 -10.49 13.80
C ASN A 352 17.48 -10.36 12.50
N PRO A 353 17.49 -9.18 11.83
CA PRO A 353 16.83 -9.00 10.55
C PRO A 353 17.39 -9.92 9.45
N PRO A 354 16.65 -10.10 8.35
CA PRO A 354 17.17 -10.77 7.16
C PRO A 354 18.45 -10.09 6.65
N GLY A 355 19.42 -10.91 6.18
CA GLY A 355 20.65 -10.40 5.57
C GLY A 355 21.75 -9.98 6.53
N GLU A 356 21.55 -10.05 7.85
CA GLU A 356 22.63 -9.81 8.81
C GLU A 356 23.62 -10.99 8.80
N ASP A 357 24.88 -10.69 8.63
CA ASP A 357 25.94 -11.69 8.65
C ASP A 357 26.41 -12.03 10.09
N TYR A 358 26.26 -11.08 11.01
CA TYR A 358 26.64 -11.24 12.43
C TYR A 358 25.50 -10.85 13.37
N CYS A 359 25.44 -11.53 14.52
CA CYS A 359 24.51 -11.20 15.58
C CYS A 359 24.85 -9.86 16.22
N ARG A 360 23.86 -8.98 16.34
CA ARG A 360 24.06 -7.66 16.93
C ARG A 360 24.17 -7.65 18.45
N GLY A 361 23.76 -8.73 19.11
CA GLY A 361 23.85 -8.84 20.55
C GLY A 361 25.16 -9.41 21.02
N CYS A 362 25.69 -10.44 20.34
CA CYS A 362 26.87 -11.16 20.75
C CYS A 362 27.94 -11.35 19.65
N MET A 363 27.71 -10.75 18.48
CA MET A 363 28.60 -10.82 17.30
C MET A 363 28.81 -12.22 16.72
N GLU A 364 28.02 -13.22 17.11
CA GLU A 364 28.05 -14.57 16.53
C GLU A 364 27.77 -14.54 15.03
N ALA A 365 28.51 -15.31 14.24
CA ALA A 365 28.29 -15.43 12.80
C ALA A 365 26.94 -16.08 12.49
N LEU A 366 26.15 -15.44 11.66
CA LEU A 366 24.79 -15.86 11.31
C LEU A 366 24.67 -16.35 9.85
N SER A 367 25.70 -16.19 9.05
CA SER A 367 25.69 -16.60 7.65
C SER A 367 26.90 -17.49 7.33
N PRO A 368 26.79 -18.39 6.31
CA PRO A 368 27.93 -19.17 5.86
C PRO A 368 29.12 -18.32 5.43
N LYS A 369 28.84 -17.12 4.89
CA LYS A 369 29.86 -16.15 4.52
C LYS A 369 30.62 -15.65 5.76
N ALA A 370 29.88 -15.21 6.81
CA ALA A 370 30.48 -14.74 8.05
C ALA A 370 31.32 -15.80 8.73
N VAL A 371 30.85 -17.06 8.75
CA VAL A 371 31.65 -18.21 9.27
C VAL A 371 32.95 -18.38 8.47
N ALA A 372 32.87 -18.31 7.13
CA ALA A 372 34.07 -18.43 6.28
C ALA A 372 35.04 -17.26 6.46
N ASP A 373 34.53 -16.05 6.66
CA ASP A 373 35.33 -14.85 6.94
C ASP A 373 36.02 -14.98 8.29
N GLU A 374 35.30 -15.43 9.33
CA GLU A 374 35.94 -15.71 10.66
C GLU A 374 37.02 -16.78 10.60
N GLU A 375 36.75 -17.87 9.88
CA GLU A 375 37.78 -18.90 9.68
C GLU A 375 39.00 -18.37 8.96
N SER A 376 38.81 -17.53 7.95
CA SER A 376 39.86 -16.90 7.17
C SER A 376 40.71 -15.96 8.04
N ILE A 377 40.06 -15.14 8.88
CA ILE A 377 40.71 -14.25 9.85
C ILE A 377 41.47 -15.07 10.86
N ARG A 378 40.87 -16.12 11.42
CA ARG A 378 41.52 -17.00 12.38
C ARG A 378 42.79 -17.64 11.80
N ARG A 379 42.72 -18.17 10.57
CA ARG A 379 43.87 -18.73 9.87
C ARG A 379 44.98 -17.69 9.67
N PHE A 380 44.59 -16.47 9.26
CA PHE A 380 45.54 -15.37 9.07
C PHE A 380 46.24 -14.97 10.37
N VAL A 381 45.47 -14.81 11.46
CA VAL A 381 46.03 -14.49 12.80
C VAL A 381 46.98 -15.56 13.30
N ILE A 382 46.62 -16.85 13.13
CA ILE A 382 47.49 -17.96 13.54
C ILE A 382 48.79 -17.93 12.71
N LYS A 383 48.69 -17.78 11.39
CA LYS A 383 49.85 -17.74 10.48
C LYS A 383 50.79 -16.55 10.77
N ASN A 384 50.22 -15.40 11.16
CA ASN A 384 50.94 -14.15 11.35
C ASN A 384 50.98 -13.71 12.84
N SER A 385 50.96 -14.65 13.77
CA SER A 385 50.77 -14.38 15.19
C SER A 385 51.76 -13.39 15.81
N LYS A 386 53.04 -13.39 15.35
CA LYS A 386 54.08 -12.44 15.81
C LYS A 386 53.77 -11.01 15.37
N SER A 387 53.46 -10.81 14.08
CA SER A 387 53.11 -9.48 13.53
C SER A 387 51.79 -8.96 14.09
N PHE A 388 50.84 -9.85 14.37
CA PHE A 388 49.58 -9.47 14.97
C PHE A 388 49.74 -9.03 16.45
N ARG A 389 50.62 -9.69 17.22
CA ARG A 389 50.99 -9.23 18.58
C ARG A 389 51.64 -7.86 18.56
N GLN A 390 52.61 -7.64 17.68
CA GLN A 390 53.23 -6.33 17.51
C GLN A 390 52.21 -5.23 17.20
N PHE A 391 51.24 -5.51 16.32
CA PHE A 391 50.18 -4.57 16.00
C PHE A 391 49.26 -4.28 17.20
N LEU A 392 48.93 -5.27 18.03
CA LEU A 392 48.16 -5.07 19.26
C LEU A 392 48.95 -4.25 20.29
N ASP A 393 50.22 -4.54 20.49
CA ASP A 393 51.11 -3.78 21.39
C ASP A 393 51.26 -2.31 20.96
N GLU A 394 51.26 -2.04 19.64
CA GLU A 394 51.26 -0.67 19.10
C GLU A 394 49.95 0.09 19.34
N ILE A 395 48.79 -0.61 19.35
CA ILE A 395 47.49 0.00 19.64
C ILE A 395 47.34 0.24 21.16
N GLU A 396 47.65 -0.74 21.98
CA GLU A 396 47.54 -0.65 23.44
C GLU A 396 48.58 0.30 24.07
N GLY A 397 49.74 0.50 23.43
CA GLY A 397 50.77 1.43 23.87
C GLY A 397 50.52 2.91 23.46
N LYS A 398 49.39 3.23 22.88
CA LYS A 398 48.98 4.59 22.51
C LYS A 398 47.93 5.20 23.46
N GLU A 399 47.60 4.54 24.57
CA GLU A 399 46.96 5.15 25.72
C GLU A 399 48.06 5.63 26.73
#